data_24b57613a55b2b0eefdb54b7d35ff5f8
#
_entry.id   24b57613a55b2b0eefdb54b7d35ff5f8
#
_cell.length_a   1.000
_cell.length_b   1.000
_cell.length_c   1.000
_cell.angle_alpha   90.00
_cell.angle_beta   90.00
_cell.angle_gamma   90.00
#
_symmetry.space_group_name_H-M   'P 1'
#
loop_
_entity.id
_entity.type
_entity.pdbx_description
1 polymer ?
#
loop_
_entity_poly.entity_id
_entity_poly.type
_entity_poly.pdbx_seq_one_letter_code
_entity_poly.pdbx_strand_id
1 'polypeptide(L)'
;MTPEQIANAAIEAASAGAAIAHIHVRDLNTGKGSRDDELYKEVVSRIKDSGTNVIINLTSGMGGDIEIGPEDDLLKFGPNTDFVNAIERLSHVEEILPDICSLDCGTLNFGDGNMIYVSTPEQLRIGAKRIQELGVKPELEVFDTGHMGLQIKCTMRGCLTALLYFKFVLAFPMGHQLIPVQ
;
A
#
# COMPACT_ATOMS: atom_id res chain seq x y z
N MET A 1 -17.51 2.00 3.06
CA MET A 1 -17.45 0.57 3.44
C MET A 1 -17.05 0.47 4.90
N THR A 2 -17.75 -0.35 5.66
CA THR A 2 -17.42 -0.61 7.06
C THR A 2 -16.39 -1.73 7.20
N PRO A 3 -15.69 -1.87 8.34
CA PRO A 3 -14.79 -3.00 8.60
C PRO A 3 -15.45 -4.36 8.40
N GLU A 4 -16.72 -4.51 8.81
CA GLU A 4 -17.50 -5.72 8.58
C GLU A 4 -17.68 -6.03 7.09
N GLN A 5 -18.02 -5.04 6.28
CA GLN A 5 -18.18 -5.24 4.83
C GLN A 5 -16.87 -5.62 4.16
N ILE A 6 -15.75 -5.02 4.60
CA ILE A 6 -14.41 -5.34 4.08
C ILE A 6 -14.02 -6.77 4.46
N ALA A 7 -14.22 -7.16 5.71
CA ALA A 7 -13.94 -8.51 6.19
C ALA A 7 -14.78 -9.56 5.45
N ASN A 8 -16.09 -9.32 5.30
CA ASN A 8 -16.97 -10.22 4.57
C ASN A 8 -16.55 -10.39 3.11
N ALA A 9 -16.17 -9.31 2.43
CA ALA A 9 -15.67 -9.40 1.07
C ALA A 9 -14.38 -10.25 0.96
N ALA A 10 -13.46 -10.13 1.93
CA ALA A 10 -12.26 -10.96 1.99
C ALA A 10 -12.59 -12.44 2.22
N ILE A 11 -13.54 -12.75 3.10
CA ILE A 11 -14.01 -14.11 3.40
C ILE A 11 -14.70 -14.72 2.18
N GLU A 12 -15.56 -13.97 1.49
CA GLU A 12 -16.21 -14.42 0.26
C GLU A 12 -15.20 -14.70 -0.85
N ALA A 13 -14.21 -13.79 -1.04
CA ALA A 13 -13.15 -13.98 -2.03
C ALA A 13 -12.33 -15.25 -1.73
N ALA A 14 -11.98 -15.49 -0.46
CA ALA A 14 -11.29 -16.70 -0.04
C ALA A 14 -12.11 -17.96 -0.31
N SER A 15 -13.42 -17.93 -0.04
CA SER A 15 -14.34 -19.03 -0.34
C SER A 15 -14.43 -19.32 -1.84
N ALA A 16 -14.24 -18.32 -2.68
CA ALA A 16 -14.14 -18.43 -4.13
C ALA A 16 -12.75 -18.83 -4.63
N GLY A 17 -11.78 -19.06 -3.74
CA GLY A 17 -10.44 -19.54 -4.08
C GLY A 17 -9.33 -18.48 -4.04
N ALA A 18 -9.57 -17.27 -3.55
CA ALA A 18 -8.51 -16.29 -3.35
C ALA A 18 -7.56 -16.74 -2.25
N ALA A 19 -6.25 -16.76 -2.55
CA ALA A 19 -5.21 -17.12 -1.60
C ALA A 19 -4.79 -15.94 -0.69
N ILE A 20 -4.93 -14.70 -1.19
CA ILE A 20 -4.49 -13.48 -0.51
C ILE A 20 -5.61 -12.45 -0.56
N ALA A 21 -5.89 -11.80 0.55
CA ALA A 21 -6.75 -10.63 0.65
C ALA A 21 -5.89 -9.38 0.89
N HIS A 22 -5.85 -8.47 -0.08
CA HIS A 22 -5.20 -7.17 0.04
C HIS A 22 -6.20 -6.13 0.55
N ILE A 23 -5.88 -5.50 1.68
CA ILE A 23 -6.85 -4.76 2.49
C ILE A 23 -6.48 -3.28 2.59
N HIS A 24 -7.45 -2.43 2.26
CA HIS A 24 -7.51 -1.01 2.58
C HIS A 24 -8.74 -0.74 3.43
N VAL A 25 -8.61 0.03 4.49
CA VAL A 25 -9.76 0.49 5.28
C VAL A 25 -10.22 1.87 4.83
N ARG A 26 -11.44 2.23 5.21
CA ARG A 26 -12.09 3.46 4.80
C ARG A 26 -12.57 4.24 6.03
N ASP A 27 -12.37 5.56 6.00
CA ASP A 27 -13.03 6.44 6.95
C ASP A 27 -14.55 6.29 6.85
N LEU A 28 -15.20 6.08 7.98
CA LEU A 28 -16.62 5.72 8.03
C LEU A 28 -17.56 6.86 7.63
N ASN A 29 -17.10 8.11 7.75
CA ASN A 29 -17.91 9.29 7.46
C ASN A 29 -17.74 9.74 6.00
N THR A 30 -16.51 9.70 5.50
CA THR A 30 -16.17 10.24 4.17
C THR A 30 -16.07 9.16 3.08
N GLY A 31 -15.85 7.90 3.47
CA GLY A 31 -15.58 6.80 2.54
C GLY A 31 -14.19 6.84 1.89
N LYS A 32 -13.37 7.86 2.20
CA LYS A 32 -11.99 7.95 1.72
C LYS A 32 -11.11 6.87 2.37
N GLY A 33 -9.95 6.61 1.78
CA GLY A 33 -8.92 5.76 2.40
C GLY A 33 -8.56 6.28 3.79
N SER A 34 -8.24 5.37 4.72
CA SER A 34 -7.89 5.69 6.09
C SER A 34 -6.64 4.94 6.52
N ARG A 35 -5.88 5.53 7.46
CA ARG A 35 -4.75 4.91 8.16
C ARG A 35 -5.09 4.56 9.62
N ASP A 36 -6.36 4.58 9.99
CA ASP A 36 -6.82 4.29 11.35
C ASP A 36 -6.53 2.83 11.71
N ASP A 37 -5.64 2.63 12.68
CA ASP A 37 -5.17 1.32 13.14
C ASP A 37 -6.31 0.48 13.70
N GLU A 38 -7.30 1.07 14.37
CA GLU A 38 -8.44 0.36 14.95
C GLU A 38 -9.35 -0.23 13.86
N LEU A 39 -9.52 0.47 12.73
CA LEU A 39 -10.27 -0.08 11.59
C LEU A 39 -9.57 -1.30 10.98
N TYR A 40 -8.23 -1.27 10.87
CA TYR A 40 -7.45 -2.43 10.41
C TYR A 40 -7.55 -3.60 11.38
N LYS A 41 -7.42 -3.35 12.68
CA LYS A 41 -7.56 -4.37 13.73
C LYS A 41 -8.92 -5.05 13.66
N GLU A 42 -9.99 -4.27 13.52
CA GLU A 42 -11.34 -4.81 13.43
C GLU A 42 -11.52 -5.71 12.21
N VAL A 43 -11.06 -5.27 11.02
CA VAL A 43 -11.14 -6.09 9.80
C VAL A 43 -10.38 -7.40 9.97
N VAL A 44 -9.14 -7.35 10.47
CA VAL A 44 -8.28 -8.53 10.64
C VAL A 44 -8.85 -9.48 11.69
N SER A 45 -9.36 -8.97 12.82
CA SER A 45 -10.01 -9.80 13.83
C SER A 45 -11.21 -10.57 13.25
N ARG A 46 -12.10 -9.89 12.53
CA ARG A 46 -13.25 -10.50 11.88
C ARG A 46 -12.89 -11.62 10.91
N ILE A 47 -11.83 -11.42 10.11
CA ILE A 47 -11.34 -12.45 9.19
C ILE A 47 -10.79 -13.64 9.96
N LYS A 48 -9.96 -13.41 10.99
CA LYS A 48 -9.37 -14.48 11.81
C LYS A 48 -10.44 -15.26 12.56
N ASP A 49 -11.42 -14.56 13.15
CA ASP A 49 -12.54 -15.17 13.92
C ASP A 49 -13.46 -16.02 13.05
N SER A 50 -13.53 -15.75 11.75
CA SER A 50 -14.29 -16.59 10.80
C SER A 50 -13.68 -17.97 10.56
N GLY A 51 -12.42 -18.17 10.93
CA GLY A 51 -11.66 -19.39 10.64
C GLY A 51 -11.29 -19.55 9.17
N THR A 52 -11.47 -18.51 8.34
CA THR A 52 -11.11 -18.54 6.92
C THR A 52 -9.59 -18.58 6.74
N ASN A 53 -9.12 -19.53 5.95
CA ASN A 53 -7.70 -19.67 5.62
C ASN A 53 -7.34 -18.77 4.42
N VAL A 54 -6.99 -17.53 4.69
CA VAL A 54 -6.54 -16.55 3.68
C VAL A 54 -5.34 -15.78 4.22
N ILE A 55 -4.37 -15.54 3.36
CA ILE A 55 -3.20 -14.71 3.68
C ILE A 55 -3.65 -13.24 3.74
N ILE A 56 -3.36 -12.57 4.84
CA ILE A 56 -3.71 -11.16 5.05
C ILE A 56 -2.56 -10.28 4.59
N ASN A 57 -2.84 -9.42 3.62
CA ASN A 57 -1.94 -8.41 3.09
C ASN A 57 -2.49 -7.02 3.42
N LEU A 58 -1.82 -6.27 4.29
CA LEU A 58 -2.20 -4.90 4.62
C LEU A 58 -1.40 -3.90 3.80
N THR A 59 -2.09 -2.91 3.24
CA THR A 59 -1.41 -1.84 2.49
C THR A 59 -0.57 -0.95 3.41
N SER A 60 0.61 -0.52 2.97
CA SER A 60 1.32 0.64 3.53
C SER A 60 1.42 1.80 2.52
N GLY A 61 0.63 1.75 1.44
CA GLY A 61 0.58 2.80 0.43
C GLY A 61 -0.09 4.09 0.90
N MET A 62 -0.94 4.04 1.94
CA MET A 62 -1.57 5.23 2.49
C MET A 62 -0.53 6.14 3.18
N GLY A 63 -0.70 7.46 3.04
CA GLY A 63 0.23 8.43 3.62
C GLY A 63 1.32 8.89 2.66
N GLY A 64 1.14 8.67 1.36
CA GLY A 64 2.04 9.11 0.29
C GLY A 64 1.53 10.25 -0.56
N ASP A 65 0.27 10.62 -0.42
CA ASP A 65 -0.40 11.54 -1.32
C ASP A 65 -0.11 13.01 -1.01
N ILE A 66 0.25 13.76 -2.05
CA ILE A 66 0.40 15.21 -2.01
C ILE A 66 -0.47 15.80 -3.11
N GLU A 67 -1.40 16.66 -2.73
CA GLU A 67 -2.11 17.53 -3.64
C GLU A 67 -1.33 18.83 -3.79
N ILE A 68 -0.68 19.02 -4.94
CA ILE A 68 0.11 20.21 -5.24
C ILE A 68 -0.80 21.43 -5.25
N GLY A 69 -0.32 22.53 -4.68
CA GLY A 69 -1.03 23.78 -4.61
C GLY A 69 -1.26 24.45 -5.97
N PRO A 70 -1.95 25.60 -6.00
CA PRO A 70 -2.19 26.35 -7.23
C PRO A 70 -0.87 26.90 -7.81
N GLU A 71 -0.89 27.29 -9.09
CA GLU A 71 0.30 27.75 -9.85
C GLU A 71 1.04 28.93 -9.21
N ASP A 72 0.36 29.77 -8.42
CA ASP A 72 0.93 30.90 -7.70
C ASP A 72 1.49 30.54 -6.31
N ASP A 73 1.16 29.34 -5.79
CA ASP A 73 1.69 28.83 -4.51
C ASP A 73 1.70 27.30 -4.46
N LEU A 74 2.65 26.70 -5.15
CA LEU A 74 2.77 25.24 -5.30
C LEU A 74 2.98 24.49 -3.98
N LEU A 75 3.53 25.15 -2.95
CA LEU A 75 3.78 24.53 -1.64
C LEU A 75 2.60 24.63 -0.67
N LYS A 76 1.57 25.36 -1.04
CA LYS A 76 0.29 25.35 -0.32
C LYS A 76 -0.52 24.12 -0.67
N PHE A 77 -0.12 22.99 -0.11
CA PHE A 77 -0.73 21.70 -0.39
C PHE A 77 -2.24 21.70 -0.17
N GLY A 78 -2.95 20.99 -1.05
CA GLY A 78 -4.40 20.88 -1.01
C GLY A 78 -4.92 19.96 0.09
N PRO A 79 -6.23 19.95 0.32
CA PRO A 79 -6.88 19.24 1.44
C PRO A 79 -6.88 17.71 1.30
N ASN A 80 -6.46 17.16 0.17
CA ASN A 80 -6.32 15.73 -0.03
C ASN A 80 -4.90 15.21 0.24
N THR A 81 -4.00 16.08 0.73
CA THR A 81 -2.66 15.68 1.16
C THR A 81 -2.74 14.89 2.46
N ASP A 82 -2.16 13.67 2.47
CA ASP A 82 -2.03 12.84 3.67
C ASP A 82 -0.57 12.43 3.94
N PHE A 83 0.39 13.13 3.35
CA PHE A 83 1.80 12.79 3.34
C PHE A 83 2.43 12.71 4.74
N VAL A 84 2.94 11.52 5.08
CA VAL A 84 3.59 11.23 6.35
C VAL A 84 4.90 10.46 6.16
N ASN A 85 5.67 10.29 7.24
CA ASN A 85 6.93 9.56 7.20
C ASN A 85 6.73 8.04 7.04
N ALA A 86 7.81 7.33 6.67
CA ALA A 86 7.76 5.90 6.37
C ALA A 86 7.31 5.02 7.56
N ILE A 87 7.63 5.40 8.79
CA ILE A 87 7.26 4.64 9.99
C ILE A 87 5.77 4.82 10.31
N GLU A 88 5.28 6.04 10.19
CA GLU A 88 3.86 6.34 10.43
C GLU A 88 2.94 5.61 9.45
N ARG A 89 3.41 5.34 8.22
CA ARG A 89 2.67 4.50 7.24
C ARG A 89 2.53 3.05 7.70
N LEU A 90 3.36 2.59 8.64
CA LEU A 90 3.43 1.22 9.11
C LEU A 90 2.80 1.00 10.48
N SER A 91 2.15 2.01 11.10
CA SER A 91 1.63 1.91 12.47
C SER A 91 0.73 0.68 12.66
N HIS A 92 -0.26 0.49 11.80
CA HIS A 92 -1.15 -0.66 11.82
C HIS A 92 -0.43 -2.00 11.53
N VAL A 93 0.63 -1.98 10.71
CA VAL A 93 1.44 -3.18 10.43
C VAL A 93 2.23 -3.60 11.66
N GLU A 94 2.80 -2.63 12.39
CA GLU A 94 3.54 -2.89 13.64
C GLU A 94 2.65 -3.50 14.73
N GLU A 95 1.41 -3.07 14.82
CA GLU A 95 0.47 -3.55 15.82
C GLU A 95 -0.15 -4.91 15.48
N ILE A 96 -0.44 -5.16 14.20
CA ILE A 96 -1.21 -6.32 13.76
C ILE A 96 -0.32 -7.48 13.35
N LEU A 97 0.89 -7.19 12.83
CA LEU A 97 1.85 -8.17 12.28
C LEU A 97 1.18 -9.11 11.26
N PRO A 98 0.69 -8.58 10.12
CA PRO A 98 0.04 -9.38 9.08
C PRO A 98 1.05 -10.31 8.39
N ASP A 99 0.55 -11.26 7.58
CA ASP A 99 1.42 -12.15 6.80
C ASP A 99 2.24 -11.38 5.75
N ILE A 100 1.61 -10.41 5.10
CA ILE A 100 2.18 -9.58 4.04
C ILE A 100 1.84 -8.11 4.30
N CYS A 101 2.75 -7.21 3.89
CA CYS A 101 2.52 -5.77 3.84
C CYS A 101 2.95 -5.25 2.48
N SER A 102 2.10 -4.51 1.77
CA SER A 102 2.49 -3.92 0.51
C SER A 102 3.34 -2.65 0.71
N LEU A 103 4.26 -2.42 -0.21
CA LEU A 103 5.16 -1.26 -0.24
C LEU A 103 5.17 -0.69 -1.66
N ASP A 104 4.63 0.51 -1.83
CA ASP A 104 4.56 1.20 -3.12
C ASP A 104 5.93 1.72 -3.54
N CYS A 105 6.45 1.17 -4.63
CA CYS A 105 7.85 1.26 -5.01
C CYS A 105 8.18 2.46 -5.88
N GLY A 106 7.92 3.66 -5.42
CA GLY A 106 8.35 4.89 -6.08
C GLY A 106 7.30 5.96 -6.18
N THR A 107 7.74 7.14 -6.61
CA THR A 107 6.89 8.32 -6.79
C THR A 107 6.22 8.27 -8.15
N LEU A 108 4.94 8.59 -8.21
CA LEU A 108 4.16 8.60 -9.46
C LEU A 108 3.07 9.69 -9.44
N ASN A 109 2.62 10.10 -10.64
CA ASN A 109 1.41 10.89 -10.76
C ASN A 109 0.19 10.03 -10.41
N PHE A 110 -0.74 10.60 -9.65
CA PHE A 110 -1.92 9.90 -9.18
C PHE A 110 -3.18 10.52 -9.80
N GLY A 111 -3.67 9.90 -10.85
CA GLY A 111 -4.83 10.39 -11.60
C GLY A 111 -4.51 11.55 -12.55
N ASP A 112 -5.57 12.26 -12.97
CA ASP A 112 -5.52 13.41 -13.88
C ASP A 112 -5.77 14.69 -13.09
N GLY A 113 -4.72 15.33 -12.62
CA GLY A 113 -4.80 16.55 -11.80
C GLY A 113 -3.52 16.82 -11.02
N ASN A 114 -3.65 17.44 -9.86
CA ASN A 114 -2.52 17.90 -9.05
C ASN A 114 -2.06 16.87 -7.99
N MET A 115 -2.53 15.63 -8.07
CA MET A 115 -2.16 14.59 -7.11
C MET A 115 -0.90 13.87 -7.53
N ILE A 116 0.04 13.74 -6.60
CA ILE A 116 1.21 12.86 -6.72
C ILE A 116 1.28 11.93 -5.52
N TYR A 117 1.70 10.70 -5.76
CA TYR A 117 2.11 9.79 -4.71
C TYR A 117 3.63 9.87 -4.55
N VAL A 118 4.11 10.07 -3.33
CA VAL A 118 5.53 10.22 -3.04
C VAL A 118 6.04 9.05 -2.19
N SER A 119 7.01 8.33 -2.76
CA SER A 119 7.79 7.34 -2.04
C SER A 119 9.25 7.47 -2.46
N THR A 120 10.01 8.25 -1.68
CA THR A 120 11.42 8.50 -1.98
C THR A 120 12.26 7.25 -1.73
N PRO A 121 13.44 7.11 -2.36
CA PRO A 121 14.34 5.99 -2.08
C PRO A 121 14.74 5.84 -0.61
N GLU A 122 14.77 6.95 0.14
CA GLU A 122 15.06 6.92 1.57
C GLU A 122 13.89 6.37 2.37
N GLN A 123 12.66 6.83 2.10
CA GLN A 123 11.45 6.29 2.71
C GLN A 123 11.28 4.80 2.45
N LEU A 124 11.57 4.37 1.21
CA LEU A 124 11.53 2.95 0.85
C LEU A 124 12.54 2.12 1.65
N ARG A 125 13.78 2.62 1.84
CA ARG A 125 14.79 1.93 2.66
C ARG A 125 14.35 1.80 4.11
N ILE A 126 13.83 2.88 4.70
CA ILE A 126 13.34 2.90 6.08
C ILE A 126 12.16 1.93 6.23
N GLY A 127 11.15 2.03 5.38
CA GLY A 127 9.97 1.15 5.41
C GLY A 127 10.33 -0.32 5.21
N ALA A 128 11.11 -0.64 4.18
CA ALA A 128 11.55 -2.01 3.90
C ALA A 128 12.33 -2.64 5.06
N LYS A 129 13.25 -1.87 5.66
CA LYS A 129 14.00 -2.32 6.83
C LYS A 129 13.05 -2.60 8.00
N ARG A 130 12.11 -1.70 8.27
CA ARG A 130 11.16 -1.87 9.38
C ARG A 130 10.25 -3.09 9.17
N ILE A 131 9.72 -3.29 7.98
CA ILE A 131 8.91 -4.47 7.64
C ILE A 131 9.69 -5.77 7.92
N GLN A 132 10.97 -5.82 7.56
CA GLN A 132 11.83 -6.97 7.84
C GLN A 132 12.07 -7.18 9.34
N GLU A 133 12.32 -6.11 10.10
CA GLU A 133 12.50 -6.17 11.56
C GLU A 133 11.26 -6.73 12.25
N LEU A 134 10.08 -6.47 11.72
CA LEU A 134 8.80 -6.98 12.19
C LEU A 134 8.56 -8.45 11.80
N GLY A 135 9.38 -9.03 10.92
CA GLY A 135 9.19 -10.39 10.41
C GLY A 135 8.04 -10.51 9.41
N VAL A 136 7.48 -9.39 8.94
CA VAL A 136 6.41 -9.34 7.94
C VAL A 136 7.00 -9.46 6.54
N LYS A 137 6.30 -10.14 5.62
CA LYS A 137 6.75 -10.28 4.23
C LYS A 137 6.38 -9.04 3.40
N PRO A 138 7.35 -8.33 2.77
CA PRO A 138 7.01 -7.22 1.89
C PRO A 138 6.47 -7.71 0.54
N GLU A 139 5.36 -7.14 0.09
CA GLU A 139 4.90 -7.13 -1.30
C GLU A 139 5.36 -5.82 -1.95
N LEU A 140 6.10 -5.91 -3.04
CA LEU A 140 6.63 -4.73 -3.75
C LEU A 140 5.70 -4.36 -4.90
N GLU A 141 4.94 -3.28 -4.74
CA GLU A 141 4.05 -2.78 -5.79
C GLU A 141 4.81 -1.90 -6.77
N VAL A 142 4.83 -2.32 -8.03
CA VAL A 142 5.58 -1.70 -9.12
C VAL A 142 4.59 -1.12 -10.14
N PHE A 143 4.59 0.19 -10.33
CA PHE A 143 3.70 0.91 -11.22
C PHE A 143 4.35 1.26 -12.56
N ASP A 144 5.69 1.28 -12.62
CA ASP A 144 6.46 1.43 -13.86
C ASP A 144 7.82 0.73 -13.79
N THR A 145 8.55 0.69 -14.93
CA THR A 145 9.83 0.00 -15.03
C THR A 145 10.95 0.64 -14.20
N GLY A 146 10.87 1.94 -13.93
CA GLY A 146 11.81 2.66 -13.06
C GLY A 146 11.74 2.22 -11.62
N HIS A 147 10.52 1.92 -11.14
CA HIS A 147 10.30 1.39 -9.79
C HIS A 147 10.97 0.02 -9.60
N MET A 148 10.93 -0.85 -10.61
CA MET A 148 11.61 -2.14 -10.58
C MET A 148 13.13 -1.98 -10.46
N GLY A 149 13.72 -1.07 -11.23
CA GLY A 149 15.14 -0.75 -11.14
C GLY A 149 15.57 -0.19 -9.78
N LEU A 150 14.70 0.56 -9.11
CA LEU A 150 14.92 1.07 -7.76
C LEU A 150 14.96 -0.07 -6.72
N GLN A 151 14.03 -1.02 -6.82
CA GLN A 151 13.94 -2.17 -5.91
C GLN A 151 15.13 -3.14 -6.06
N ILE A 152 15.57 -3.41 -7.28
CA ILE A 152 16.77 -4.22 -7.54
C ILE A 152 17.99 -3.58 -6.83
N LYS A 153 18.17 -2.26 -6.94
CA LYS A 153 19.25 -1.55 -6.25
C LYS A 153 19.12 -1.61 -4.74
N CYS A 154 17.91 -1.54 -4.20
CA CYS A 154 17.66 -1.66 -2.77
C CYS A 154 18.03 -3.06 -2.26
N THR A 155 17.66 -4.11 -2.98
CA THR A 155 18.03 -5.50 -2.66
C THR A 155 19.54 -5.71 -2.70
N MET A 156 20.22 -5.23 -3.75
CA MET A 156 21.68 -5.33 -3.89
C MET A 156 22.44 -4.62 -2.76
N ARG A 157 21.83 -3.63 -2.11
CA ARG A 157 22.38 -2.91 -0.96
C ARG A 157 21.98 -3.48 0.40
N GLY A 158 21.34 -4.66 0.41
CA GLY A 158 20.92 -5.33 1.64
C GLY A 158 19.70 -4.72 2.35
N CYS A 159 18.96 -3.83 1.67
CA CYS A 159 17.73 -3.27 2.24
C CYS A 159 16.60 -4.31 2.32
N LEU A 160 16.67 -5.34 1.48
CA LEU A 160 15.73 -6.45 1.43
C LEU A 160 16.52 -7.75 1.27
N THR A 161 16.43 -8.65 2.23
CA THR A 161 17.18 -9.91 2.25
C THR A 161 16.32 -11.15 2.02
N ALA A 162 14.98 -10.99 2.05
CA ALA A 162 14.03 -12.08 1.86
C ALA A 162 13.69 -12.29 0.38
N LEU A 163 13.05 -13.43 0.07
CA LEU A 163 12.47 -13.70 -1.23
C LEU A 163 11.48 -12.59 -1.58
N LEU A 164 11.78 -11.84 -2.66
CA LEU A 164 10.98 -10.70 -3.07
C LEU A 164 9.67 -11.18 -3.73
N TYR A 165 8.58 -10.54 -3.35
CA TYR A 165 7.28 -10.71 -3.99
C TYR A 165 6.92 -9.40 -4.69
N PHE A 166 6.89 -9.45 -6.03
CA PHE A 166 6.55 -8.29 -6.86
C PHE A 166 5.10 -8.38 -7.32
N LYS A 167 4.40 -7.26 -7.18
CA LYS A 167 3.08 -7.04 -7.76
C LYS A 167 3.17 -5.94 -8.81
N PHE A 168 2.95 -6.29 -10.06
CA PHE A 168 2.87 -5.31 -11.15
C PHE A 168 1.46 -4.73 -11.19
N VAL A 169 1.34 -3.43 -10.93
CA VAL A 169 0.07 -2.72 -11.01
C VAL A 169 -0.05 -2.12 -12.40
N LEU A 170 -0.74 -2.86 -13.28
CA LEU A 170 -0.93 -2.50 -14.68
C LEU A 170 -2.28 -1.79 -14.87
N ALA A 171 -2.35 -0.91 -15.89
CA ALA A 171 -3.55 -0.12 -16.21
C ALA A 171 -4.04 0.81 -15.07
N PHE A 172 -3.17 1.17 -14.15
CA PHE A 172 -3.42 2.30 -13.27
C PHE A 172 -3.59 3.58 -14.14
N PRO A 173 -4.49 4.53 -13.82
CA PRO A 173 -4.82 5.66 -14.71
C PRO A 173 -3.64 6.47 -15.24
N MET A 174 -2.45 6.32 -14.64
CA MET A 174 -1.19 6.94 -15.08
C MET A 174 -0.02 5.94 -15.12
N GLY A 175 -0.29 4.65 -14.98
CA GLY A 175 0.69 3.59 -15.15
C GLY A 175 0.81 3.14 -16.62
N HIS A 176 1.80 2.28 -16.91
CA HIS A 176 1.94 1.70 -18.26
C HIS A 176 0.68 0.94 -18.65
N GLN A 177 -0.02 1.44 -19.65
CA GLN A 177 -1.05 0.65 -20.32
C GLN A 177 -0.36 -0.50 -21.05
N LEU A 178 -0.84 -1.72 -20.86
CA LEU A 178 -0.51 -2.82 -21.75
C LEU A 178 -1.07 -2.45 -23.13
N ILE A 179 -0.20 -1.98 -24.01
CA ILE A 179 -0.57 -1.85 -25.44
C ILE A 179 -0.60 -3.27 -25.97
N PRO A 180 -1.76 -3.77 -26.44
CA PRO A 180 -1.79 -5.06 -27.10
C PRO A 180 -0.83 -4.99 -28.31
N VAL A 181 0.16 -5.88 -28.35
CA VAL A 181 0.97 -6.06 -29.56
C VAL A 181 0.03 -6.71 -30.57
N GLN A 182 -0.28 -5.97 -31.65
CA GLN A 182 -1.05 -6.49 -32.79
C GLN A 182 -0.18 -7.44 -33.61
#